data_63eea92f86fedf166cd210e8011659f5
#
_entry.id   63eea92f86fedf166cd210e8011659f5
#
_cell.length_a   1.000
_cell.length_b   1.000
_cell.length_c   1.000
_cell.angle_alpha   90.00
_cell.angle_beta   90.00
_cell.angle_gamma   90.00
#
_symmetry.space_group_name_H-M   'P 1'
#
loop_
_entity.id
_entity.type
_entity.pdbx_description
1 polymer ?
#
loop_
_entity_poly.entity_id
_entity_poly.type
_entity_poly.pdbx_seq_one_letter_code
_entity_poly.pdbx_strand_id
1 'polypeptide(L)'
;MVELDACSRVERNRPAYNITGKIPGTETDQMILLSAHYDSYFDGFQDDNCAVSMTIGIAKALLESGYRPRHTIVICALAAEEWGVCDSKYDWSTGAWNQVFRIHPEWQGKVLADLNFELPAHAHSSWDAIRCTYEYADFLKKFAD
;
A
#
# COMPACT_ATOMS: atom_id res chain seq x y z
N MET A 1 11.41 -36.91 -13.74
CA MET A 1 10.45 -36.34 -14.73
C MET A 1 9.46 -35.54 -13.90
N VAL A 2 9.23 -34.29 -14.24
CA VAL A 2 8.21 -33.45 -13.59
C VAL A 2 7.15 -33.20 -14.63
N GLU A 3 5.87 -33.43 -14.28
CA GLU A 3 4.72 -33.13 -15.09
C GLU A 3 3.98 -31.97 -14.42
N LEU A 4 3.67 -30.92 -15.20
CA LEU A 4 2.92 -29.77 -14.77
C LEU A 4 1.65 -29.68 -15.61
N ASP A 5 0.49 -29.77 -14.96
CA ASP A 5 -0.80 -29.48 -15.56
C ASP A 5 -1.32 -28.16 -14.99
N ALA A 6 -1.44 -27.14 -15.82
CA ALA A 6 -1.90 -25.82 -15.42
C ALA A 6 -2.94 -25.30 -16.40
N CYS A 7 -4.07 -24.83 -15.88
CA CYS A 7 -5.12 -24.22 -16.66
C CYS A 7 -5.37 -22.81 -16.11
N SER A 8 -5.27 -21.82 -16.99
CA SER A 8 -5.56 -20.43 -16.65
C SER A 8 -6.32 -19.73 -17.75
N ARG A 9 -7.01 -18.65 -17.39
CA ARG A 9 -7.67 -17.77 -18.37
C ARG A 9 -7.48 -16.32 -17.96
N VAL A 10 -7.39 -15.44 -18.95
CA VAL A 10 -7.38 -14.00 -18.74
C VAL A 10 -8.80 -13.48 -18.90
N GLU A 11 -9.34 -12.88 -17.83
CA GLU A 11 -10.62 -12.17 -17.87
C GLU A 11 -10.36 -10.68 -18.00
N ARG A 12 -10.72 -10.12 -19.17
CA ARG A 12 -10.51 -8.69 -19.46
C ARG A 12 -11.65 -7.85 -18.91
N ASN A 13 -11.37 -6.57 -18.66
CA ASN A 13 -12.35 -5.56 -18.26
C ASN A 13 -13.09 -5.86 -16.95
N ARG A 14 -12.46 -6.62 -16.05
CA ARG A 14 -12.97 -6.78 -14.69
C ARG A 14 -12.60 -5.56 -13.85
N PRO A 15 -13.57 -4.96 -13.15
CA PRO A 15 -13.27 -3.85 -12.25
C PRO A 15 -12.50 -4.34 -11.02
N ALA A 16 -11.53 -3.56 -10.58
CA ALA A 16 -10.90 -3.64 -9.27
C ALA A 16 -11.01 -2.28 -8.59
N TYR A 17 -11.09 -2.25 -7.27
CA TYR A 17 -11.35 -1.03 -6.51
C TYR A 17 -10.27 -0.82 -5.46
N ASN A 18 -9.61 0.34 -5.49
CA ASN A 18 -8.85 0.77 -4.33
C ASN A 18 -9.81 1.26 -3.24
N ILE A 19 -9.48 0.96 -1.99
CA ILE A 19 -10.29 1.36 -0.83
C ILE A 19 -9.47 2.39 -0.06
N THR A 20 -10.06 3.55 0.21
CA THR A 20 -9.38 4.60 0.97
C THR A 20 -10.21 5.07 2.15
N GLY A 21 -9.50 5.29 3.29
CA GLY A 21 -10.03 5.94 4.47
C GLY A 21 -9.20 7.17 4.82
N LYS A 22 -9.78 8.16 5.49
CA LYS A 22 -9.08 9.40 5.84
C LYS A 22 -9.27 9.77 7.31
N ILE A 23 -8.18 10.16 7.95
CA ILE A 23 -8.19 10.90 9.22
C ILE A 23 -7.84 12.35 8.85
N PRO A 24 -8.80 13.31 8.90
CA PRO A 24 -8.55 14.67 8.44
C PRO A 24 -7.46 15.37 9.25
N GLY A 25 -6.57 16.06 8.53
CA GLY A 25 -5.58 16.96 9.13
C GLY A 25 -6.20 18.28 9.56
N THR A 26 -5.53 18.98 10.46
CA THR A 26 -6.03 20.23 11.08
C THR A 26 -5.42 21.49 10.45
N GLU A 27 -4.30 21.40 9.76
CA GLU A 27 -3.53 22.58 9.38
C GLU A 27 -3.24 22.72 7.88
N THR A 28 -3.16 21.63 7.12
CA THR A 28 -2.74 21.70 5.72
C THR A 28 -3.56 20.76 4.83
N ASP A 29 -3.50 20.98 3.52
CA ASP A 29 -4.05 20.10 2.50
C ASP A 29 -3.07 18.98 2.08
N GLN A 30 -1.89 18.95 2.71
CA GLN A 30 -0.91 17.89 2.50
C GLN A 30 -1.31 16.62 3.24
N MET A 31 -0.79 15.49 2.79
CA MET A 31 -1.17 14.19 3.32
C MET A 31 0.01 13.24 3.47
N ILE A 32 -0.18 12.27 4.35
CA ILE A 32 0.67 11.09 4.51
C ILE A 32 -0.18 9.89 4.16
N LEU A 33 0.33 9.01 3.30
CA LEU A 33 -0.33 7.76 2.96
C LEU A 33 0.21 6.63 3.85
N LEU A 34 -0.70 5.76 4.26
CA LEU A 34 -0.39 4.44 4.80
C LEU A 34 -0.97 3.45 3.80
N SER A 35 -0.13 2.79 3.05
CA SER A 35 -0.56 1.92 1.97
C SER A 35 -0.19 0.46 2.20
N ALA A 36 -0.99 -0.43 1.66
CA ALA A 36 -0.78 -1.86 1.56
C ALA A 36 -1.67 -2.39 0.43
N HIS A 37 -1.33 -3.50 -0.18
CA HIS A 37 -2.22 -4.11 -1.16
C HIS A 37 -3.11 -5.18 -0.52
N TYR A 38 -4.33 -5.37 -1.05
CA TYR A 38 -5.30 -6.32 -0.49
C TYR A 38 -5.59 -7.50 -1.42
N ASP A 39 -5.17 -7.43 -2.67
CA ASP A 39 -5.18 -8.61 -3.52
C ASP A 39 -4.06 -9.55 -3.12
N SER A 40 -4.28 -10.84 -3.30
CA SER A 40 -3.37 -11.85 -2.77
C SER A 40 -3.42 -13.12 -3.61
N TYR A 41 -2.35 -13.87 -3.58
CA TYR A 41 -2.33 -15.25 -4.03
C TYR A 41 -2.81 -16.18 -2.91
N PHE A 42 -3.61 -17.18 -3.27
CA PHE A 42 -4.11 -18.20 -2.34
C PHE A 42 -4.78 -17.60 -1.09
N ASP A 43 -4.29 -17.97 0.09
CA ASP A 43 -4.83 -17.49 1.37
C ASP A 43 -4.31 -16.10 1.76
N GLY A 44 -3.19 -15.66 1.17
CA GLY A 44 -2.70 -14.28 1.19
C GLY A 44 -2.48 -13.62 2.55
N PHE A 45 -2.22 -14.40 3.61
CA PHE A 45 -2.10 -13.80 4.95
C PHE A 45 -0.91 -12.84 5.06
N GLN A 46 0.27 -13.30 4.69
CA GLN A 46 1.48 -12.51 4.80
C GLN A 46 1.56 -11.47 3.69
N ASP A 47 1.24 -11.88 2.48
CA ASP A 47 1.29 -11.10 1.27
C ASP A 47 -0.14 -10.84 0.74
N ASP A 48 -0.80 -9.73 1.06
CA ASP A 48 -0.31 -8.70 1.96
C ASP A 48 -1.42 -8.32 2.97
N ASN A 49 -2.37 -9.23 3.24
CA ASN A 49 -3.52 -8.97 4.10
C ASN A 49 -3.14 -8.62 5.54
N CYS A 50 -1.97 -9.08 6.02
CA CYS A 50 -1.50 -8.67 7.34
C CYS A 50 -1.08 -7.20 7.37
N ALA A 51 -0.50 -6.66 6.29
CA ALA A 51 -0.19 -5.24 6.19
C ALA A 51 -1.46 -4.38 6.13
N VAL A 52 -2.48 -4.81 5.37
CA VAL A 52 -3.79 -4.17 5.39
C VAL A 52 -4.38 -4.14 6.80
N SER A 53 -4.34 -5.27 7.50
CA SER A 53 -4.82 -5.35 8.88
C SER A 53 -4.04 -4.43 9.81
N MET A 54 -2.74 -4.32 9.62
CA MET A 54 -1.88 -3.42 10.40
C MET A 54 -2.21 -1.95 10.14
N THR A 55 -2.37 -1.53 8.88
CA THR A 55 -2.73 -0.13 8.56
C THR A 55 -4.10 0.25 9.15
N ILE A 56 -5.08 -0.65 9.14
CA ILE A 56 -6.37 -0.47 9.78
C ILE A 56 -6.21 -0.37 11.31
N GLY A 57 -5.37 -1.23 11.90
CA GLY A 57 -5.05 -1.20 13.33
C GLY A 57 -4.41 0.12 13.75
N ILE A 58 -3.47 0.64 12.97
CA ILE A 58 -2.84 1.95 13.19
C ILE A 58 -3.89 3.06 13.13
N ALA A 59 -4.74 3.06 12.10
CA ALA A 59 -5.81 4.05 11.97
C ALA A 59 -6.76 4.04 13.18
N LYS A 60 -7.16 2.85 13.62
CA LYS A 60 -8.00 2.67 14.81
C LYS A 60 -7.32 3.21 16.07
N ALA A 61 -6.06 2.87 16.29
CA ALA A 61 -5.28 3.34 17.44
C ALA A 61 -5.16 4.88 17.45
N LEU A 62 -4.90 5.50 16.31
CA LEU A 62 -4.84 6.95 16.17
C LEU A 62 -6.18 7.60 16.52
N LEU A 63 -7.29 7.07 16.05
CA LEU A 63 -8.63 7.58 16.36
C LEU A 63 -8.99 7.41 17.84
N GLU A 64 -8.73 6.25 18.42
CA GLU A 64 -9.03 5.93 19.83
C GLU A 64 -8.16 6.74 20.80
N SER A 65 -6.92 7.08 20.42
CA SER A 65 -6.05 7.94 21.23
C SER A 65 -6.48 9.41 21.25
N GLY A 66 -7.43 9.80 20.40
CA GLY A 66 -7.82 11.20 20.24
C GLY A 66 -6.79 12.05 19.48
N TYR A 67 -5.81 11.40 18.82
CA TYR A 67 -4.78 12.11 18.06
C TYR A 67 -5.38 12.96 16.93
N ARG A 68 -4.93 14.19 16.85
CA ARG A 68 -5.30 15.15 15.82
C ARG A 68 -4.11 15.40 14.89
N PRO A 69 -4.04 14.76 13.71
CA PRO A 69 -2.92 14.94 12.83
C PRO A 69 -2.87 16.35 12.24
N ARG A 70 -1.68 16.86 12.04
CA ARG A 70 -1.48 18.12 11.33
C ARG A 70 -1.81 17.98 9.85
N HIS A 71 -1.32 16.93 9.22
CA HIS A 71 -1.60 16.55 7.84
C HIS A 71 -2.64 15.44 7.80
N THR A 72 -3.43 15.39 6.74
CA THR A 72 -4.38 14.30 6.55
C THR A 72 -3.63 12.97 6.43
N ILE A 73 -4.06 11.97 7.21
CA ILE A 73 -3.57 10.60 7.04
C ILE A 73 -4.58 9.86 6.17
N VAL A 74 -4.10 9.27 5.09
CA VAL A 74 -4.93 8.48 4.16
C VAL A 74 -4.47 7.03 4.23
N ILE A 75 -5.39 6.15 4.57
CA ILE A 75 -5.19 4.71 4.53
C ILE A 75 -5.60 4.23 3.15
N CYS A 76 -4.73 3.52 2.46
CA CYS A 76 -4.97 2.99 1.12
C CYS A 76 -4.84 1.47 1.12
N ALA A 77 -5.93 0.75 0.94
CA ALA A 77 -5.88 -0.65 0.55
C ALA A 77 -5.96 -0.71 -0.98
N LEU A 78 -4.85 -1.08 -1.59
CA LEU A 78 -4.64 -1.04 -3.02
C LEU A 78 -5.00 -2.38 -3.67
N ALA A 79 -5.67 -2.32 -4.80
CA ALA A 79 -5.97 -3.48 -5.61
C ALA A 79 -4.91 -3.67 -6.71
N ALA A 80 -4.84 -4.88 -7.25
CA ALA A 80 -4.04 -5.20 -8.42
C ALA A 80 -2.56 -4.81 -8.27
N GLU A 81 -1.99 -5.11 -7.13
CA GLU A 81 -0.55 -5.04 -6.91
C GLU A 81 0.12 -6.23 -7.60
N GLU A 82 -0.41 -7.42 -7.39
CA GLU A 82 0.08 -8.69 -7.91
C GLU A 82 -0.18 -8.89 -9.43
N TRP A 83 -0.86 -7.96 -10.05
CA TRP A 83 -1.33 -8.08 -11.43
C TRP A 83 -0.87 -6.93 -12.30
N GLY A 84 -0.43 -7.31 -13.49
CA GLY A 84 -0.09 -6.36 -14.52
C GLY A 84 -1.27 -5.94 -15.38
N VAL A 85 -1.02 -5.00 -16.26
CA VAL A 85 -1.95 -4.60 -17.32
C VAL A 85 -1.75 -5.50 -18.54
N CYS A 86 -2.83 -6.17 -18.98
CA CYS A 86 -2.77 -7.04 -20.16
C CYS A 86 -2.20 -6.30 -21.38
N ASP A 87 -1.34 -7.01 -22.12
CA ASP A 87 -0.69 -6.51 -23.33
C ASP A 87 0.19 -5.25 -23.11
N SER A 88 0.67 -5.08 -21.89
CA SER A 88 1.51 -3.96 -21.48
C SER A 88 2.78 -4.48 -20.80
N LYS A 89 3.81 -3.65 -20.77
CA LYS A 89 5.02 -3.90 -19.99
C LYS A 89 4.87 -3.60 -18.51
N TYR A 90 3.72 -3.08 -18.11
CA TYR A 90 3.40 -2.82 -16.70
C TYR A 90 2.80 -4.08 -16.10
N ASP A 91 3.61 -4.78 -15.32
CA ASP A 91 3.32 -6.10 -14.78
C ASP A 91 3.16 -6.13 -13.26
N TRP A 92 3.14 -4.96 -12.63
CA TRP A 92 3.03 -4.85 -11.17
C TRP A 92 2.40 -3.54 -10.72
N SER A 93 1.85 -3.51 -9.49
CA SER A 93 1.39 -2.31 -8.76
C SER A 93 0.43 -1.40 -9.56
N THR A 94 -0.42 -1.99 -10.38
CA THR A 94 -1.28 -1.21 -11.28
C THR A 94 -2.34 -0.40 -10.52
N GLY A 95 -2.81 -0.88 -9.37
CA GLY A 95 -3.75 -0.17 -8.51
C GLY A 95 -3.16 1.11 -7.93
N ALA A 96 -1.93 1.05 -7.41
CA ALA A 96 -1.22 2.21 -6.89
C ALA A 96 -1.00 3.27 -7.97
N TRP A 97 -0.55 2.84 -9.16
CA TRP A 97 -0.39 3.76 -10.28
C TRP A 97 -1.70 4.46 -10.67
N ASN A 98 -2.78 3.69 -10.79
CA ASN A 98 -4.10 4.26 -11.10
C ASN A 98 -4.60 5.22 -10.02
N GLN A 99 -4.32 4.92 -8.74
CA GLN A 99 -4.72 5.77 -7.63
C GLN A 99 -4.22 7.19 -7.79
N VAL A 100 -2.93 7.34 -8.10
CA VAL A 100 -2.26 8.65 -8.12
C VAL A 100 -2.38 9.35 -9.48
N PHE A 101 -2.40 8.60 -10.59
CA PHE A 101 -2.36 9.21 -11.92
C PHE A 101 -3.72 9.33 -12.61
N ARG A 102 -4.73 8.57 -12.16
CA ARG A 102 -6.05 8.56 -12.82
C ARG A 102 -7.20 8.87 -11.87
N ILE A 103 -7.21 8.28 -10.68
CA ILE A 103 -8.34 8.42 -9.75
C ILE A 103 -8.21 9.71 -8.97
N HIS A 104 -7.01 9.99 -8.43
CA HIS A 104 -6.71 11.15 -7.62
C HIS A 104 -5.48 11.91 -8.12
N PRO A 105 -5.47 12.41 -9.36
CA PRO A 105 -4.33 13.16 -9.88
C PRO A 105 -4.03 14.44 -9.08
N GLU A 106 -5.02 14.96 -8.35
CA GLU A 106 -4.87 16.10 -7.44
C GLU A 106 -4.04 15.82 -6.20
N TRP A 107 -3.69 14.55 -5.94
CA TRP A 107 -2.77 14.19 -4.84
C TRP A 107 -1.32 14.47 -5.18
N GLN A 108 -0.98 14.59 -6.46
CA GLN A 108 0.37 14.91 -6.88
C GLN A 108 0.81 16.25 -6.29
N GLY A 109 1.99 16.27 -5.67
CA GLY A 109 2.53 17.42 -4.97
C GLY A 109 1.93 17.68 -3.58
N LYS A 110 0.92 16.90 -3.13
CA LYS A 110 0.33 17.00 -1.80
C LYS A 110 0.74 15.86 -0.87
N VAL A 111 1.18 14.74 -1.40
CA VAL A 111 1.68 13.61 -0.62
C VAL A 111 3.08 13.93 -0.14
N LEU A 112 3.25 14.03 1.19
CA LEU A 112 4.55 14.24 1.83
C LEU A 112 5.35 12.95 1.92
N ALA A 113 4.69 11.86 2.24
CA ALA A 113 5.28 10.54 2.34
C ALA A 113 4.21 9.47 2.10
N ASP A 114 4.63 8.36 1.52
CA ASP A 114 3.89 7.11 1.51
C ASP A 114 4.67 6.09 2.35
N LEU A 115 4.02 5.59 3.39
CA LEU A 115 4.51 4.49 4.21
C LEU A 115 3.83 3.23 3.69
N ASN A 116 4.46 2.59 2.72
CA ASN A 116 3.99 1.32 2.19
C ASN A 116 4.43 0.19 3.11
N PHE A 117 3.47 -0.57 3.56
CA PHE A 117 3.69 -1.77 4.35
C PHE A 117 3.64 -2.97 3.42
N GLU A 118 4.61 -3.86 3.55
CA GLU A 118 4.78 -5.02 2.69
C GLU A 118 5.32 -6.17 3.50
N LEU A 119 4.66 -7.32 3.45
CA LEU A 119 5.11 -8.55 4.11
C LEU A 119 5.51 -8.38 5.59
N PRO A 120 4.77 -7.66 6.45
CA PRO A 120 5.23 -7.30 7.79
C PRO A 120 5.24 -8.44 8.80
N ALA A 121 4.75 -9.62 8.45
CA ALA A 121 4.62 -10.76 9.37
C ALA A 121 5.41 -11.97 8.89
N HIS A 122 6.64 -12.08 9.35
CA HIS A 122 7.50 -13.23 9.09
C HIS A 122 7.64 -14.13 10.33
N ALA A 123 7.05 -15.31 10.29
CA ALA A 123 7.12 -16.26 11.42
C ALA A 123 8.55 -16.71 11.78
N HIS A 124 9.47 -16.64 10.85
CA HIS A 124 10.83 -17.15 10.99
C HIS A 124 11.91 -16.12 10.67
N SER A 125 11.54 -14.86 10.48
CA SER A 125 12.50 -13.77 10.31
C SER A 125 12.91 -13.20 11.65
N SER A 126 14.18 -12.85 11.77
CA SER A 126 14.73 -12.15 12.93
C SER A 126 14.99 -10.68 12.68
N TRP A 127 14.63 -10.19 11.49
CA TRP A 127 14.82 -8.79 11.10
C TRP A 127 13.82 -8.37 10.04
N ASP A 128 13.49 -7.10 10.07
CA ASP A 128 12.72 -6.42 9.04
C ASP A 128 13.60 -5.45 8.24
N ALA A 129 13.20 -5.15 7.03
CA ALA A 129 13.90 -4.19 6.19
C ALA A 129 13.02 -2.97 5.93
N ILE A 130 13.60 -1.78 6.09
CA ILE A 130 12.99 -0.54 5.67
C ILE A 130 13.77 -0.03 4.45
N ARG A 131 13.02 0.34 3.40
CA ARG A 131 13.57 0.93 2.19
C ARG A 131 12.97 2.30 1.97
N CYS A 132 13.73 3.20 1.40
CA CYS A 132 13.22 4.52 1.03
C CYS A 132 13.79 4.97 -0.30
N THR A 133 13.16 5.99 -0.89
CA THR A 133 13.75 6.72 -2.01
C THR A 133 14.96 7.54 -1.52
N TYR A 134 15.82 7.91 -2.43
CA TYR A 134 17.05 8.66 -2.11
C TYR A 134 16.76 9.94 -1.33
N GLU A 135 15.68 10.62 -1.67
CA GLU A 135 15.27 11.89 -1.05
C GLU A 135 14.93 11.75 0.43
N TYR A 136 14.57 10.55 0.88
CA TYR A 136 14.23 10.25 2.28
C TYR A 136 15.35 9.57 3.06
N ALA A 137 16.53 9.39 2.49
CA ALA A 137 17.61 8.65 3.14
C ALA A 137 18.00 9.22 4.52
N ASP A 138 18.09 10.55 4.64
CA ASP A 138 18.41 11.20 5.92
C ASP A 138 17.27 11.09 6.94
N PHE A 139 16.02 11.09 6.48
CA PHE A 139 14.87 10.89 7.34
C PHE A 139 14.84 9.45 7.85
N LEU A 140 15.03 8.47 6.96
CA LEU A 140 15.06 7.07 7.34
C LEU A 140 16.14 6.78 8.38
N LYS A 141 17.34 7.35 8.22
CA LYS A 141 18.42 7.19 9.17
C LYS A 141 18.05 7.68 10.57
N LYS A 142 17.39 8.84 10.67
CA LYS A 142 16.91 9.38 11.95
C LYS A 142 15.76 8.56 12.55
N PHE A 143 14.99 7.89 11.71
CA PHE A 143 13.88 7.05 12.15
C PHE A 143 14.36 5.69 12.68
N ALA A 144 15.45 5.16 12.13
CA ALA A 144 16.01 3.87 12.50
C ALA A 144 16.90 3.91 13.77
N ASP A 145 17.47 5.08 14.11
CA ASP A 145 18.25 5.34 15.34
C ASP A 145 17.33 5.50 16.57
#